data_3e29c842729928f78f61d0b03c92965b
#
_entry.id   3e29c842729928f78f61d0b03c92965b
#
_cell.length_a   1.000
_cell.length_b   1.000
_cell.length_c   1.000
_cell.angle_alpha   90.00
_cell.angle_beta   90.00
_cell.angle_gamma   90.00
#
_symmetry.space_group_name_H-M   'P 1'
#
loop_
_entity.id
_entity.type
_entity.pdbx_description
1 polymer ?
#
loop_
_entity_poly.entity_id
_entity_poly.type
_entity_poly.pdbx_seq_one_letter_code
_entity_poly.pdbx_strand_id
1 'polypeptide(L)'
;MRKQIVFLASMLTSTLFAATNEEIIAHFKGSIQVPNITITVEERLSVQNVEGMDFVTLNLSDGTRAQKLTIFTKGDLIFPDVISIKQGGSIKEMMEQADLQKKLSPLYAKEEKKNIVMLGNDPKKETLVVFSDPECPYCRQELANIEERLTTHNIKMIFTPVHERSSLEKSFLIYEESAKVKSDAEKIKVIRKYFDEKVSYTQKVTDAQVKRIEDLKQKYFAAGIKGVPFIVREKELLK
;
A
#
# COMPACT_ATOMS: atom_id res chain seq x y z
N MET A 1 -52.45 57.99 -1.08
CA MET A 1 -50.96 57.88 -1.06
C MET A 1 -50.59 56.56 -0.39
N ARG A 2 -50.30 55.49 -1.16
CA ARG A 2 -49.89 54.16 -0.67
C ARG A 2 -48.36 54.15 -0.60
N LYS A 3 -47.80 54.02 0.60
CA LYS A 3 -46.38 53.81 0.83
C LYS A 3 -46.04 52.32 0.52
N GLN A 4 -45.31 52.07 -0.54
CA GLN A 4 -44.70 50.75 -0.77
C GLN A 4 -43.46 50.62 0.12
N ILE A 5 -43.50 49.66 1.01
CA ILE A 5 -42.36 49.21 1.80
C ILE A 5 -41.61 48.16 0.95
N VAL A 6 -40.45 48.55 0.41
CA VAL A 6 -39.55 47.64 -0.28
C VAL A 6 -38.75 46.88 0.79
N PHE A 7 -39.08 45.60 0.97
CA PHE A 7 -38.22 44.68 1.74
C PHE A 7 -36.99 44.30 0.90
N LEU A 8 -35.87 44.89 1.28
CA LEU A 8 -34.57 44.43 0.77
C LEU A 8 -34.22 43.11 1.48
N ALA A 9 -34.49 41.98 0.87
CA ALA A 9 -33.98 40.71 1.32
C ALA A 9 -32.47 40.68 1.00
N SER A 10 -31.63 40.96 2.00
CA SER A 10 -30.19 40.68 1.90
C SER A 10 -30.00 39.17 1.87
N MET A 11 -29.77 38.60 0.68
CA MET A 11 -29.23 37.24 0.57
C MET A 11 -27.81 37.26 1.13
N LEU A 12 -27.66 36.84 2.37
CA LEU A 12 -26.37 36.38 2.88
C LEU A 12 -26.00 35.11 2.09
N THR A 13 -25.20 35.27 1.05
CA THR A 13 -24.45 34.15 0.47
C THR A 13 -23.45 33.71 1.52
N SER A 14 -23.83 32.73 2.33
CA SER A 14 -22.86 31.98 3.14
C SER A 14 -21.94 31.26 2.17
N THR A 15 -20.80 31.84 1.88
CA THR A 15 -19.69 31.10 1.30
C THR A 15 -19.32 30.03 2.31
N LEU A 16 -19.73 28.79 2.06
CA LEU A 16 -19.26 27.62 2.79
C LEU A 16 -17.76 27.51 2.53
N PHE A 17 -16.95 28.13 3.38
CA PHE A 17 -15.52 27.92 3.37
C PHE A 17 -15.26 26.47 3.82
N ALA A 18 -14.38 25.79 3.11
CA ALA A 18 -13.90 24.47 3.55
C ALA A 18 -13.23 24.62 4.93
N ALA A 19 -13.46 23.65 5.82
CA ALA A 19 -12.83 23.65 7.14
C ALA A 19 -11.32 23.84 7.02
N THR A 20 -10.75 24.71 7.83
CA THR A 20 -9.31 24.97 7.84
C THR A 20 -8.54 23.80 8.45
N ASN A 21 -7.24 23.74 8.23
CA ASN A 21 -6.40 22.72 8.84
C ASN A 21 -6.43 22.81 10.37
N GLU A 22 -6.49 24.02 10.92
CA GLU A 22 -6.56 24.29 12.35
C GLU A 22 -7.86 23.76 12.96
N GLU A 23 -9.00 23.95 12.28
CA GLU A 23 -10.30 23.43 12.71
C GLU A 23 -10.34 21.91 12.71
N ILE A 24 -9.79 21.29 11.68
CA ILE A 24 -9.67 19.82 11.58
C ILE A 24 -8.79 19.28 12.72
N ILE A 25 -7.61 19.88 12.94
CA ILE A 25 -6.69 19.49 14.01
C ILE A 25 -7.36 19.66 15.39
N ALA A 26 -8.06 20.77 15.61
CA ALA A 26 -8.75 21.02 16.87
C ALA A 26 -9.84 19.99 17.14
N HIS A 27 -10.64 19.63 16.13
CA HIS A 27 -11.66 18.60 16.23
C HIS A 27 -11.05 17.24 16.67
N PHE A 28 -9.98 16.78 16.02
CA PHE A 28 -9.36 15.50 16.36
C PHE A 28 -8.63 15.55 17.71
N LYS A 29 -8.00 16.66 18.09
CA LYS A 29 -7.42 16.82 19.43
C LYS A 29 -8.48 16.74 20.53
N GLY A 30 -9.68 17.25 20.29
CA GLY A 30 -10.79 17.17 21.24
C GLY A 30 -11.39 15.75 21.36
N SER A 31 -11.28 14.96 20.27
CA SER A 31 -11.89 13.63 20.19
C SER A 31 -10.94 12.50 20.62
N ILE A 32 -9.62 12.67 20.50
CA ILE A 32 -8.61 11.65 20.78
C ILE A 32 -8.03 11.90 22.19
N GLN A 33 -8.32 10.96 23.11
CA GLN A 33 -7.85 11.05 24.50
C GLN A 33 -6.49 10.36 24.68
N VAL A 34 -5.50 10.74 23.89
CA VAL A 34 -4.11 10.25 24.02
C VAL A 34 -3.24 11.40 24.53
N PRO A 35 -2.55 11.23 25.69
CA PRO A 35 -1.66 12.27 26.21
C PRO A 35 -0.57 12.63 25.20
N ASN A 36 -0.26 13.90 25.07
CA ASN A 36 0.83 14.43 24.21
C ASN A 36 0.72 14.10 22.72
N ILE A 37 -0.48 13.79 22.21
CA ILE A 37 -0.66 13.54 20.78
C ILE A 37 -0.40 14.82 19.98
N THR A 38 0.46 14.70 18.98
CA THR A 38 0.68 15.73 17.97
C THR A 38 -0.08 15.34 16.71
N ILE A 39 -0.92 16.25 16.23
CA ILE A 39 -1.70 16.06 15.00
C ILE A 39 -1.31 17.15 14.02
N THR A 40 -0.90 16.76 12.83
CA THR A 40 -0.55 17.67 11.73
C THR A 40 -1.26 17.26 10.45
N VAL A 41 -1.59 18.21 9.60
CA VAL A 41 -2.01 17.94 8.23
C VAL A 41 -0.76 17.71 7.39
N GLU A 42 -0.59 16.50 6.87
CA GLU A 42 0.53 16.12 6.02
C GLU A 42 0.25 16.47 4.55
N GLU A 43 -0.98 16.25 4.11
CA GLU A 43 -1.40 16.48 2.74
C GLU A 43 -2.87 16.89 2.67
N ARG A 44 -3.19 17.76 1.71
CA ARG A 44 -4.56 18.15 1.37
C ARG A 44 -4.70 18.25 -0.15
N LEU A 45 -5.60 17.45 -0.71
CA LEU A 45 -5.82 17.34 -2.16
C LEU A 45 -7.31 17.54 -2.46
N SER A 46 -7.63 18.34 -3.45
CA SER A 46 -9.02 18.45 -3.92
C SER A 46 -9.46 17.19 -4.64
N VAL A 47 -10.64 16.69 -4.28
CA VAL A 47 -11.21 15.48 -4.90
C VAL A 47 -11.74 15.84 -6.28
N GLN A 48 -11.21 15.16 -7.32
CA GLN A 48 -11.63 15.38 -8.69
C GLN A 48 -13.13 15.09 -8.86
N ASN A 49 -13.82 15.96 -9.60
CA ASN A 49 -15.25 15.88 -9.93
C ASN A 49 -16.20 15.99 -8.71
N VAL A 50 -15.72 16.44 -7.55
CA VAL A 50 -16.54 16.73 -6.37
C VAL A 50 -16.18 18.12 -5.85
N GLU A 51 -16.89 19.15 -6.32
CA GLU A 51 -16.63 20.54 -5.98
C GLU A 51 -16.66 20.76 -4.46
N GLY A 52 -15.63 21.45 -3.95
CA GLY A 52 -15.48 21.83 -2.55
C GLY A 52 -15.20 20.68 -1.59
N MET A 53 -14.83 19.49 -2.11
CA MET A 53 -14.41 18.36 -1.30
C MET A 53 -12.89 18.17 -1.37
N ASP A 54 -12.27 18.07 -0.21
CA ASP A 54 -10.84 17.78 -0.08
C ASP A 54 -10.62 16.42 0.57
N PHE A 55 -9.59 15.72 0.12
CA PHE A 55 -8.98 14.56 0.76
C PHE A 55 -7.84 15.06 1.64
N VAL A 56 -7.87 14.73 2.91
CA VAL A 56 -6.92 15.24 3.91
C VAL A 56 -6.24 14.06 4.59
N THR A 57 -4.91 14.06 4.58
CA THR A 57 -4.08 13.10 5.33
C THR A 57 -3.54 13.79 6.57
N LEU A 58 -3.92 13.25 7.73
CA LEU A 58 -3.41 13.66 9.04
C LEU A 58 -2.28 12.70 9.46
N ASN A 59 -1.25 13.26 10.09
CA ASN A 59 -0.25 12.49 10.82
C ASN A 59 -0.49 12.67 12.31
N LEU A 60 -0.75 11.56 13.00
CA LEU A 60 -0.97 11.46 14.43
C LEU A 60 0.25 10.83 15.08
N SER A 61 0.93 11.53 15.99
CA SER A 61 2.15 11.02 16.64
C SER A 61 2.10 11.23 18.15
N ASP A 62 2.46 10.21 18.91
CA ASP A 62 2.67 10.27 20.36
C ASP A 62 4.15 10.51 20.73
N GLY A 63 4.99 10.81 19.71
CA GLY A 63 6.44 10.99 19.85
C GLY A 63 7.25 9.70 19.70
N THR A 64 6.63 8.52 19.81
CA THR A 64 7.26 7.20 19.61
C THR A 64 6.74 6.48 18.38
N ARG A 65 5.47 6.66 18.09
CA ARG A 65 4.77 6.07 16.95
C ARG A 65 4.04 7.15 16.18
N ALA A 66 3.98 6.98 14.86
CA ALA A 66 3.18 7.83 13.99
C ALA A 66 2.17 6.98 13.22
N GLN A 67 0.94 7.47 13.11
CA GLN A 67 -0.14 6.84 12.36
C GLN A 67 -0.76 7.88 11.43
N LYS A 68 -1.04 7.47 10.19
CA LYS A 68 -1.77 8.29 9.22
C LYS A 68 -3.27 8.02 9.32
N LEU A 69 -4.04 9.08 9.30
CA LEU A 69 -5.50 9.06 9.20
C LEU A 69 -5.92 9.86 7.98
N THR A 70 -6.63 9.23 7.06
CA THR A 70 -7.18 9.88 5.87
C THR A 70 -8.68 10.11 6.03
N ILE A 71 -9.12 11.31 5.69
CA ILE A 71 -10.50 11.76 5.76
C ILE A 71 -10.85 12.60 4.54
N PHE A 72 -12.15 12.83 4.32
CA PHE A 72 -12.62 13.87 3.41
C PHE A 72 -13.25 15.01 4.20
N THR A 73 -13.17 16.24 3.66
CA THR A 73 -13.85 17.40 4.21
C THR A 73 -14.63 18.11 3.11
N LYS A 74 -15.83 18.63 3.46
CA LYS A 74 -16.60 19.52 2.59
C LYS A 74 -17.36 20.50 3.46
N GLY A 75 -17.08 21.80 3.30
CA GLY A 75 -17.57 22.81 4.25
C GLY A 75 -17.04 22.51 5.66
N ASP A 76 -17.94 22.42 6.63
CA ASP A 76 -17.70 22.08 8.04
C ASP A 76 -17.86 20.57 8.35
N LEU A 77 -18.05 19.73 7.33
CA LEU A 77 -18.30 18.29 7.48
C LEU A 77 -17.02 17.48 7.27
N ILE A 78 -16.88 16.41 8.07
CA ILE A 78 -15.85 15.38 7.93
C ILE A 78 -16.50 14.06 7.56
N PHE A 79 -15.93 13.38 6.54
CA PHE A 79 -16.37 12.06 6.10
C PHE A 79 -15.20 11.09 6.22
N PRO A 80 -15.37 9.93 6.87
CA PRO A 80 -14.31 8.91 6.97
C PRO A 80 -14.01 8.27 5.62
N ASP A 81 -15.00 8.20 4.74
CA ASP A 81 -14.89 7.69 3.37
C ASP A 81 -16.02 8.24 2.49
N VAL A 82 -15.81 8.14 1.17
CA VAL A 82 -16.78 8.53 0.14
C VAL A 82 -16.84 7.44 -0.92
N ILE A 83 -18.05 6.89 -1.14
CA ILE A 83 -18.28 5.87 -2.15
C ILE A 83 -18.72 6.51 -3.46
N SER A 84 -18.00 6.23 -4.53
CA SER A 84 -18.40 6.64 -5.88
C SER A 84 -19.23 5.56 -6.55
N ILE A 85 -20.50 5.83 -6.78
CA ILE A 85 -21.39 4.93 -7.54
C ILE A 85 -20.86 4.74 -8.96
N LYS A 86 -20.37 5.81 -9.59
CA LYS A 86 -19.85 5.78 -10.96
C LYS A 86 -18.56 4.97 -11.10
N GLN A 87 -17.68 5.04 -10.10
CA GLN A 87 -16.40 4.30 -10.09
C GLN A 87 -16.54 2.92 -9.41
N GLY A 88 -17.65 2.68 -8.70
CA GLY A 88 -17.97 1.41 -8.10
C GLY A 88 -17.20 1.08 -6.81
N GLY A 89 -16.71 2.12 -6.07
CA GLY A 89 -15.94 1.85 -4.85
C GLY A 89 -15.57 3.08 -4.02
N SER A 90 -14.76 2.85 -3.01
CA SER A 90 -14.22 3.87 -2.11
C SER A 90 -13.26 4.80 -2.83
N ILE A 91 -13.52 6.11 -2.78
CA ILE A 91 -12.58 7.13 -3.29
C ILE A 91 -11.31 7.13 -2.44
N LYS A 92 -11.43 6.91 -1.13
CA LYS A 92 -10.29 6.80 -0.22
C LYS A 92 -9.32 5.71 -0.64
N GLU A 93 -9.83 4.48 -0.84
CA GLU A 93 -9.01 3.35 -1.30
C GLU A 93 -8.35 3.64 -2.66
N MET A 94 -9.08 4.24 -3.59
CA MET A 94 -8.52 4.61 -4.91
C MET A 94 -7.38 5.62 -4.79
N MET A 95 -7.52 6.64 -3.93
CA MET A 95 -6.49 7.66 -3.72
C MET A 95 -5.28 7.09 -2.98
N GLU A 96 -5.49 6.30 -1.93
CA GLU A 96 -4.42 5.61 -1.20
C GLU A 96 -3.65 4.65 -2.12
N GLN A 97 -4.36 3.92 -2.98
CA GLN A 97 -3.74 3.03 -3.97
C GLN A 97 -2.93 3.80 -5.01
N ALA A 98 -3.44 4.93 -5.50
CA ALA A 98 -2.71 5.78 -6.44
C ALA A 98 -1.44 6.39 -5.82
N ASP A 99 -1.49 6.84 -4.57
CA ASP A 99 -0.32 7.33 -3.83
C ASP A 99 0.71 6.21 -3.62
N LEU A 100 0.26 5.02 -3.23
CA LEU A 100 1.12 3.85 -3.07
C LEU A 100 1.80 3.48 -4.39
N GLN A 101 1.07 3.43 -5.50
CA GLN A 101 1.63 3.17 -6.83
C GLN A 101 2.71 4.21 -7.20
N LYS A 102 2.43 5.49 -6.99
CA LYS A 102 3.38 6.58 -7.24
C LYS A 102 4.69 6.41 -6.47
N LYS A 103 4.62 5.90 -5.24
CA LYS A 103 5.81 5.63 -4.39
C LYS A 103 6.54 4.36 -4.80
N LEU A 104 5.81 3.30 -5.17
CA LEU A 104 6.39 2.01 -5.56
C LEU A 104 7.02 2.04 -6.95
N SER A 105 6.44 2.78 -7.89
CA SER A 105 6.88 2.82 -9.31
C SER A 105 8.37 3.07 -9.48
N PRO A 106 8.97 4.15 -8.93
CA PRO A 106 10.40 4.44 -9.12
C PRO A 106 11.31 3.41 -8.42
N LEU A 107 10.83 2.76 -7.37
CA LEU A 107 11.58 1.71 -6.66
C LEU A 107 11.58 0.42 -7.48
N TYR A 108 10.41 0.03 -7.98
CA TYR A 108 10.26 -1.18 -8.78
C TYR A 108 10.98 -1.08 -10.13
N ALA A 109 10.91 0.07 -10.81
CA ALA A 109 11.60 0.29 -12.08
C ALA A 109 13.13 0.14 -11.99
N LYS A 110 13.69 0.32 -10.79
CA LYS A 110 15.13 0.17 -10.51
C LYS A 110 15.46 -1.14 -9.80
N GLU A 111 14.47 -2.06 -9.65
CA GLU A 111 14.70 -3.30 -8.93
C GLU A 111 15.66 -4.23 -9.68
N GLU A 112 16.61 -4.76 -8.96
CA GLU A 112 17.59 -5.67 -9.52
C GLU A 112 16.96 -7.04 -9.80
N LYS A 113 17.25 -7.63 -10.96
CA LYS A 113 16.74 -8.95 -11.36
C LYS A 113 17.02 -10.06 -10.32
N LYS A 114 18.13 -9.95 -9.58
CA LYS A 114 18.48 -10.91 -8.50
C LYS A 114 17.50 -10.90 -7.32
N ASN A 115 16.67 -9.86 -7.19
CA ASN A 115 15.64 -9.73 -6.17
C ASN A 115 14.24 -10.10 -6.66
N ILE A 116 14.15 -10.71 -7.84
CA ILE A 116 12.87 -11.10 -8.47
C ILE A 116 12.96 -12.56 -8.90
N VAL A 117 12.04 -13.38 -8.41
CA VAL A 117 11.81 -14.71 -8.98
C VAL A 117 10.69 -14.60 -10.00
N MET A 118 11.02 -14.80 -11.28
CA MET A 118 10.06 -14.74 -12.37
C MET A 118 9.52 -16.13 -12.70
N LEU A 119 8.19 -16.24 -12.80
CA LEU A 119 7.44 -17.41 -13.23
C LEU A 119 6.53 -17.02 -14.40
N GLY A 120 6.59 -17.79 -15.47
CA GLY A 120 5.92 -17.43 -16.73
C GLY A 120 6.65 -16.33 -17.50
N ASN A 121 6.51 -16.37 -18.82
CA ASN A 121 7.10 -15.37 -19.74
C ASN A 121 6.24 -15.17 -20.99
N ASP A 122 4.94 -15.46 -20.91
CA ASP A 122 4.01 -15.28 -22.03
C ASP A 122 3.72 -13.77 -22.22
N PRO A 123 4.11 -13.18 -23.38
CA PRO A 123 3.90 -11.75 -23.62
C PRO A 123 2.42 -11.36 -23.77
N LYS A 124 1.52 -12.32 -23.92
CA LYS A 124 0.07 -12.09 -24.02
C LYS A 124 -0.60 -12.01 -22.65
N LYS A 125 0.08 -12.45 -21.59
CA LYS A 125 -0.44 -12.42 -20.23
C LYS A 125 -0.01 -11.16 -19.49
N GLU A 126 -0.89 -10.63 -18.66
CA GLU A 126 -0.50 -9.61 -17.68
C GLU A 126 0.47 -10.21 -16.65
N THR A 127 1.36 -9.37 -16.12
CA THR A 127 2.27 -9.77 -15.05
C THR A 127 1.77 -9.25 -13.72
N LEU A 128 1.71 -10.13 -12.73
CA LEU A 128 1.50 -9.79 -11.32
C LEU A 128 2.84 -9.68 -10.61
N VAL A 129 3.00 -8.64 -9.80
CA VAL A 129 4.10 -8.52 -8.84
C VAL A 129 3.57 -8.91 -7.47
N VAL A 130 4.16 -9.93 -6.86
CA VAL A 130 3.73 -10.51 -5.60
C VAL A 130 4.82 -10.30 -4.56
N PHE A 131 4.56 -9.46 -3.57
CA PHE A 131 5.41 -9.33 -2.40
C PHE A 131 5.00 -10.39 -1.38
N SER A 132 5.96 -11.18 -0.90
CA SER A 132 5.66 -12.42 -0.18
C SER A 132 6.66 -12.71 0.94
N ASP A 133 6.29 -13.66 1.80
CA ASP A 133 7.08 -14.10 2.94
C ASP A 133 6.92 -15.63 3.11
N PRO A 134 8.03 -16.39 3.16
CA PRO A 134 8.00 -17.85 3.31
C PRO A 134 7.30 -18.36 4.58
N GLU A 135 7.28 -17.56 5.65
CA GLU A 135 6.69 -17.97 6.92
C GLU A 135 5.27 -17.45 7.14
N CYS A 136 4.77 -16.59 6.25
CA CYS A 136 3.42 -16.07 6.34
C CYS A 136 2.37 -17.11 5.89
N PRO A 137 1.38 -17.46 6.76
CA PRO A 137 0.33 -18.42 6.39
C PRO A 137 -0.49 -18.01 5.17
N TYR A 138 -0.80 -16.73 5.04
CA TYR A 138 -1.55 -16.18 3.89
C TYR A 138 -0.72 -16.25 2.59
N CYS A 139 0.59 -16.06 2.69
CA CYS A 139 1.48 -16.24 1.54
C CYS A 139 1.56 -17.69 1.09
N ARG A 140 1.47 -18.67 2.02
CA ARG A 140 1.36 -20.10 1.67
C ARG A 140 0.06 -20.42 0.95
N GLN A 141 -1.07 -19.84 1.40
CA GLN A 141 -2.35 -19.99 0.71
C GLN A 141 -2.29 -19.43 -0.72
N GLU A 142 -1.67 -18.28 -0.90
CA GLU A 142 -1.46 -17.69 -2.23
C GLU A 142 -0.58 -18.60 -3.11
N LEU A 143 0.51 -19.14 -2.57
CA LEU A 143 1.40 -20.04 -3.27
C LEU A 143 0.72 -21.38 -3.64
N ALA A 144 -0.27 -21.83 -2.88
CA ALA A 144 -1.01 -23.06 -3.19
C ALA A 144 -1.71 -22.98 -4.56
N ASN A 145 -2.12 -21.79 -4.98
CA ASN A 145 -2.85 -21.55 -6.23
C ASN A 145 -1.94 -21.04 -7.37
N ILE A 146 -0.61 -21.16 -7.22
CA ILE A 146 0.35 -20.50 -8.14
C ILE A 146 0.23 -21.03 -9.58
N GLU A 147 0.02 -22.32 -9.76
CA GLU A 147 -0.12 -22.94 -11.10
C GLU A 147 -1.42 -22.47 -11.78
N GLU A 148 -2.51 -22.34 -11.02
CA GLU A 148 -3.77 -21.80 -11.56
C GLU A 148 -3.58 -20.34 -12.01
N ARG A 149 -2.91 -19.52 -11.19
CA ARG A 149 -2.59 -18.13 -11.58
C ARG A 149 -1.71 -18.06 -12.82
N LEU A 150 -0.77 -18.97 -12.98
CA LEU A 150 0.09 -19.04 -14.17
C LEU A 150 -0.66 -19.40 -15.45
N THR A 151 -1.88 -19.93 -15.37
CA THR A 151 -2.71 -20.11 -16.56
C THR A 151 -3.12 -18.79 -17.21
N THR A 152 -3.27 -17.72 -16.41
CA THR A 152 -3.78 -16.41 -16.84
C THR A 152 -2.77 -15.26 -16.73
N HIS A 153 -1.76 -15.37 -15.88
CA HIS A 153 -0.79 -14.31 -15.59
C HIS A 153 0.66 -14.84 -15.61
N ASN A 154 1.60 -13.97 -15.89
CA ASN A 154 2.98 -14.15 -15.45
C ASN A 154 3.09 -13.62 -14.00
N ILE A 155 4.08 -14.13 -13.25
CA ILE A 155 4.26 -13.74 -11.84
C ILE A 155 5.72 -13.35 -11.59
N LYS A 156 5.93 -12.23 -10.90
CA LYS A 156 7.21 -11.79 -10.38
C LYS A 156 7.11 -11.73 -8.85
N MET A 157 7.83 -12.63 -8.17
CA MET A 157 7.84 -12.66 -6.71
C MET A 157 9.01 -11.86 -6.16
N ILE A 158 8.73 -11.00 -5.20
CA ILE A 158 9.70 -10.24 -4.41
C ILE A 158 9.47 -10.61 -2.94
N PHE A 159 10.51 -11.13 -2.27
CA PHE A 159 10.38 -11.55 -0.88
C PHE A 159 10.72 -10.38 0.06
N THR A 160 9.71 -9.95 0.81
CA THR A 160 9.77 -8.87 1.81
C THR A 160 9.23 -9.38 3.14
N PRO A 161 9.94 -10.34 3.77
CA PRO A 161 9.42 -11.07 4.91
C PRO A 161 9.19 -10.18 6.14
N VAL A 162 8.10 -10.46 6.86
CA VAL A 162 7.68 -9.74 8.06
C VAL A 162 7.88 -10.55 9.34
N HIS A 163 8.27 -11.81 9.19
CA HIS A 163 8.59 -12.71 10.31
C HIS A 163 10.08 -12.61 10.68
N GLU A 164 10.50 -13.52 11.55
CA GLU A 164 11.81 -13.52 12.18
C GLU A 164 12.98 -13.77 11.19
N ARG A 165 14.21 -13.78 11.69
CA ARG A 165 15.44 -14.02 10.92
C ARG A 165 15.36 -15.23 9.99
N SER A 166 14.70 -16.31 10.42
CA SER A 166 14.52 -17.52 9.60
C SER A 166 13.81 -17.24 8.29
N SER A 167 12.83 -16.33 8.27
CA SER A 167 12.13 -15.93 7.05
C SER A 167 13.02 -15.14 6.09
N LEU A 168 13.91 -14.30 6.63
CA LEU A 168 14.92 -13.59 5.84
C LEU A 168 15.91 -14.57 5.19
N GLU A 169 16.39 -15.56 5.97
CA GLU A 169 17.29 -16.62 5.48
C GLU A 169 16.63 -17.47 4.39
N LYS A 170 15.40 -17.92 4.60
CA LYS A 170 14.61 -18.65 3.60
C LYS A 170 14.43 -17.84 2.32
N SER A 171 14.10 -16.58 2.43
CA SER A 171 13.94 -15.66 1.28
C SER A 171 15.24 -15.54 0.48
N PHE A 172 16.38 -15.40 1.15
CA PHE A 172 17.67 -15.38 0.50
C PHE A 172 17.96 -16.69 -0.24
N LEU A 173 17.71 -17.84 0.40
CA LEU A 173 17.93 -19.15 -0.20
C LEU A 173 17.00 -19.41 -1.40
N ILE A 174 15.77 -18.92 -1.37
CA ILE A 174 14.87 -18.97 -2.53
C ILE A 174 15.49 -18.25 -3.73
N TYR A 175 16.01 -17.03 -3.55
CA TYR A 175 16.67 -16.32 -4.65
C TYR A 175 17.88 -17.08 -5.19
N GLU A 176 18.75 -17.57 -4.32
CA GLU A 176 19.97 -18.27 -4.68
C GLU A 176 19.70 -19.61 -5.40
N GLU A 177 18.74 -20.40 -4.93
CA GLU A 177 18.41 -21.68 -5.54
C GLU A 177 17.58 -21.51 -6.83
N SER A 178 16.64 -20.55 -6.85
CA SER A 178 15.83 -20.27 -8.04
C SER A 178 16.67 -19.73 -9.20
N ALA A 179 17.77 -19.03 -8.92
CA ALA A 179 18.68 -18.57 -9.96
C ALA A 179 19.46 -19.72 -10.66
N LYS A 180 19.55 -20.89 -10.06
CA LYS A 180 20.27 -22.05 -10.58
C LYS A 180 19.41 -22.94 -11.47
N VAL A 181 18.09 -22.76 -11.47
CA VAL A 181 17.13 -23.57 -12.22
C VAL A 181 16.46 -22.74 -13.32
N LYS A 182 15.99 -23.40 -14.38
CA LYS A 182 15.49 -22.71 -15.57
C LYS A 182 13.97 -22.77 -15.70
N SER A 183 13.36 -23.91 -15.36
CA SER A 183 11.93 -24.09 -15.55
C SER A 183 11.12 -23.50 -14.38
N ASP A 184 9.92 -23.05 -14.68
CA ASP A 184 8.99 -22.55 -13.67
C ASP A 184 8.63 -23.64 -12.65
N ALA A 185 8.48 -24.89 -13.09
CA ALA A 185 8.20 -26.01 -12.21
C ALA A 185 9.32 -26.26 -11.18
N GLU A 186 10.59 -26.10 -11.58
CA GLU A 186 11.73 -26.20 -10.66
C GLU A 186 11.77 -25.02 -9.69
N LYS A 187 11.54 -23.80 -10.17
CA LYS A 187 11.45 -22.61 -9.30
C LYS A 187 10.33 -22.74 -8.28
N ILE A 188 9.16 -23.22 -8.70
CA ILE A 188 8.03 -23.46 -7.79
C ILE A 188 8.39 -24.50 -6.73
N LYS A 189 9.11 -25.57 -7.09
CA LYS A 189 9.61 -26.55 -6.10
C LYS A 189 10.56 -25.90 -5.09
N VAL A 190 11.47 -25.04 -5.55
CA VAL A 190 12.36 -24.27 -4.65
C VAL A 190 11.56 -23.40 -3.71
N ILE A 191 10.60 -22.63 -4.24
CA ILE A 191 9.77 -21.75 -3.41
C ILE A 191 9.00 -22.58 -2.37
N ARG A 192 8.30 -23.64 -2.79
CA ARG A 192 7.54 -24.52 -1.90
C ARG A 192 8.39 -25.18 -0.83
N LYS A 193 9.63 -25.57 -1.16
CA LYS A 193 10.57 -26.11 -0.17
C LYS A 193 10.74 -25.16 1.03
N TYR A 194 10.96 -23.86 0.78
CA TYR A 194 11.20 -22.89 1.83
C TYR A 194 9.92 -22.32 2.46
N PHE A 195 8.79 -22.49 1.82
CA PHE A 195 7.47 -22.18 2.40
C PHE A 195 6.93 -23.30 3.28
N ASP A 196 7.53 -24.49 3.26
CA ASP A 196 7.18 -25.57 4.18
C ASP A 196 7.60 -25.20 5.61
N GLU A 197 6.67 -25.31 6.55
CA GLU A 197 6.92 -25.03 7.97
C GLU A 197 7.99 -25.94 8.57
N LYS A 198 8.08 -27.18 8.05
CA LYS A 198 8.99 -28.22 8.55
C LYS A 198 10.34 -28.22 7.81
N VAL A 199 10.59 -27.25 6.92
CA VAL A 199 11.83 -27.24 6.16
C VAL A 199 13.05 -27.14 7.07
N SER A 200 13.99 -28.05 6.85
CA SER A 200 15.32 -28.00 7.42
C SER A 200 16.32 -27.68 6.30
N TYR A 201 17.22 -26.75 6.57
CA TYR A 201 18.31 -26.39 5.64
C TYR A 201 19.64 -26.29 6.41
N THR A 202 20.69 -26.73 5.78
CA THR A 202 22.06 -26.76 6.36
C THR A 202 22.92 -25.59 5.85
N GLN A 203 22.45 -24.89 4.80
CA GLN A 203 23.17 -23.76 4.26
C GLN A 203 23.21 -22.62 5.27
N LYS A 204 24.43 -22.16 5.56
CA LYS A 204 24.62 -21.00 6.41
C LYS A 204 24.37 -19.72 5.61
N VAL A 205 23.48 -18.88 6.11
CA VAL A 205 23.23 -17.54 5.56
C VAL A 205 23.95 -16.52 6.45
N THR A 206 24.79 -15.72 5.85
CA THR A 206 25.59 -14.71 6.58
C THR A 206 24.73 -13.50 6.96
N ASP A 207 25.18 -12.72 7.94
CA ASP A 207 24.48 -11.48 8.34
C ASP A 207 24.37 -10.46 7.19
N ALA A 208 25.36 -10.40 6.31
CA ALA A 208 25.32 -9.54 5.12
C ALA A 208 24.20 -9.98 4.13
N GLN A 209 23.98 -11.29 3.99
CA GLN A 209 22.92 -11.85 3.14
C GLN A 209 21.53 -11.61 3.75
N VAL A 210 21.40 -11.80 5.06
CA VAL A 210 20.16 -11.48 5.80
C VAL A 210 19.86 -9.98 5.67
N LYS A 211 20.88 -9.13 5.88
CA LYS A 211 20.71 -7.68 5.75
C LYS A 211 20.22 -7.27 4.36
N ARG A 212 20.71 -7.91 3.29
CA ARG A 212 20.20 -7.64 1.93
C ARG A 212 18.69 -7.80 1.83
N ILE A 213 18.13 -8.85 2.42
CA ILE A 213 16.68 -9.11 2.38
C ILE A 213 15.94 -8.13 3.29
N GLU A 214 16.51 -7.80 4.46
CA GLU A 214 15.94 -6.79 5.34
C GLU A 214 15.90 -5.40 4.66
N ASP A 215 16.97 -5.01 3.98
CA ASP A 215 17.03 -3.74 3.23
C ASP A 215 15.99 -3.72 2.08
N LEU A 216 15.78 -4.87 1.41
CA LEU A 216 14.75 -5.02 0.38
C LEU A 216 13.34 -4.86 0.98
N LYS A 217 13.06 -5.49 2.11
CA LYS A 217 11.81 -5.33 2.86
C LYS A 217 11.61 -3.86 3.25
N GLN A 218 12.58 -3.26 3.92
CA GLN A 218 12.49 -1.87 4.38
C GLN A 218 12.23 -0.89 3.23
N LYS A 219 12.86 -1.08 2.08
CA LYS A 219 12.64 -0.27 0.88
C LYS A 219 11.16 -0.22 0.48
N TYR A 220 10.49 -1.35 0.42
CA TYR A 220 9.09 -1.44 -0.03
C TYR A 220 8.10 -1.07 1.08
N PHE A 221 8.39 -1.42 2.34
CA PHE A 221 7.54 -1.03 3.46
C PHE A 221 7.60 0.47 3.75
N ALA A 222 8.75 1.11 3.61
CA ALA A 222 8.87 2.57 3.71
C ALA A 222 8.09 3.30 2.60
N ALA A 223 7.90 2.66 1.44
CA ALA A 223 7.06 3.19 0.37
C ALA A 223 5.55 3.04 0.63
N GLY A 224 5.15 2.22 1.62
CA GLY A 224 3.76 2.11 2.06
C GLY A 224 3.12 0.73 1.94
N ILE A 225 3.86 -0.32 1.57
CA ILE A 225 3.35 -1.70 1.70
C ILE A 225 3.13 -1.95 3.20
N LYS A 226 1.94 -2.41 3.58
CA LYS A 226 1.54 -2.59 4.98
C LYS A 226 1.59 -4.04 5.44
N GLY A 227 1.76 -5.00 4.52
CA GLY A 227 1.74 -6.43 4.83
C GLY A 227 1.94 -7.29 3.61
N VAL A 228 2.01 -8.60 3.82
CA VAL A 228 2.14 -9.63 2.77
C VAL A 228 1.08 -10.72 2.97
N PRO A 229 0.60 -11.37 1.88
CA PRO A 229 0.96 -11.10 0.49
C PRO A 229 0.40 -9.76 0.02
N PHE A 230 1.19 -8.97 -0.72
CA PHE A 230 0.72 -7.81 -1.43
C PHE A 230 0.89 -8.06 -2.94
N ILE A 231 -0.19 -7.90 -3.69
CA ILE A 231 -0.25 -8.23 -5.12
C ILE A 231 -0.68 -7.01 -5.91
N VAL A 232 0.07 -6.69 -6.95
CA VAL A 232 -0.21 -5.54 -7.82
C VAL A 232 0.09 -5.92 -9.27
N ARG A 233 -0.62 -5.35 -10.23
CA ARG A 233 -0.33 -5.55 -11.65
C ARG A 233 0.92 -4.75 -12.03
N GLU A 234 1.87 -5.39 -12.69
CA GLU A 234 3.14 -4.74 -13.06
C GLU A 234 2.92 -3.46 -13.87
N LYS A 235 1.94 -3.44 -14.77
CA LYS A 235 1.59 -2.26 -15.58
C LYS A 235 1.21 -1.04 -14.73
N GLU A 236 0.80 -1.24 -13.48
CA GLU A 236 0.48 -0.16 -12.54
C GLU A 236 1.75 0.41 -11.88
N LEU A 237 2.81 -0.39 -11.81
CA LEU A 237 4.12 0.01 -11.28
C LEU A 237 5.04 0.63 -12.36
N LEU A 238 4.71 0.51 -13.62
CA LEU A 238 5.54 0.98 -14.74
C LEU A 238 4.92 2.20 -15.48
N LYS A 239 3.94 2.85 -14.85
CA LYS A 239 3.29 4.07 -15.38
C LYS A 239 4.08 5.32 -15.07
#